data_6f7007dd8606080df3a9bbbefbdc03db
#
_entry.id   6f7007dd8606080df3a9bbbefbdc03db
#
_cell.length_a   1.000
_cell.length_b   1.000
_cell.length_c   1.000
_cell.angle_alpha   90.00
_cell.angle_beta   90.00
_cell.angle_gamma   90.00
#
_symmetry.space_group_name_H-M   'P 1'
#
loop_
_entity.id
_entity.type
_entity.pdbx_description
1 polymer ?
#
loop_
_entity_poly.entity_id
_entity_poly.type
_entity_poly.pdbx_seq_one_letter_code
_entity_poly.pdbx_strand_id
1 'polypeptide(L)'
;YYPELGMRQMSDNDILYDAAFRKTMQQYMLSQGYTLGAKKAYEDDYFKLPVYNYEMHLSLFGNNDSDFSQYFQNIEERLIRNGYLCCFTDEDFYLYFMAHAAKHYRSGGTGLRHLLDCYVFLSKKRDTMDWNYLHCELEKLGLVDFERDSRLLAEKVLTDQPVTLTEPESKMLDFLTCSGTYGALGTYAQNEFQKTMQKVQQNDAHPSKLKYVWHRLFPDDDFYQNYSMFCYRHKWARPFYTVYRLVRLCLTKSRRKKVRLEAKLLQKK
;
A
#
# COMPACT_ATOMS: atom_id res chain seq x y z
N TYR A 1 14.11 -15.21 5.56
CA TYR A 1 15.11 -14.45 6.31
C TYR A 1 14.99 -14.63 7.81
N TYR A 2 13.77 -14.81 8.36
CA TYR A 2 13.58 -15.12 9.78
C TYR A 2 14.11 -16.53 10.11
N PRO A 3 14.68 -16.75 11.31
CA PRO A 3 15.28 -18.04 11.67
C PRO A 3 14.30 -19.21 11.66
N GLU A 4 13.06 -18.98 12.10
CA GLU A 4 12.03 -20.03 12.19
C GLU A 4 10.69 -19.56 11.58
N LEU A 5 9.94 -20.53 11.04
CA LEU A 5 8.57 -20.31 10.58
C LEU A 5 7.69 -19.89 11.76
N GLY A 6 6.86 -18.86 11.54
CA GLY A 6 5.95 -18.33 12.56
C GLY A 6 6.53 -17.17 13.38
N MET A 7 7.81 -16.87 13.31
CA MET A 7 8.37 -15.68 13.97
C MET A 7 7.85 -14.37 13.39
N ARG A 8 7.42 -14.37 12.14
CA ARG A 8 6.75 -13.23 11.51
C ARG A 8 5.29 -13.56 11.25
N GLN A 9 4.40 -12.82 11.89
CA GLN A 9 2.98 -12.90 11.60
C GLN A 9 2.71 -12.33 10.20
N MET A 10 2.02 -13.10 9.37
CA MET A 10 1.55 -12.71 8.04
C MET A 10 0.03 -12.58 8.03
N SER A 11 -0.50 -11.66 7.23
CA SER A 11 -1.95 -11.48 7.01
C SER A 11 -2.40 -12.04 5.67
N ASP A 12 -1.54 -11.95 4.68
CA ASP A 12 -1.79 -12.20 3.28
C ASP A 12 -0.53 -12.75 2.60
N ASN A 13 -0.73 -13.36 1.45
CA ASN A 13 0.35 -13.80 0.58
C ASN A 13 0.21 -13.03 -0.73
N ASP A 14 1.13 -12.11 -0.98
CA ASP A 14 1.21 -11.32 -2.20
C ASP A 14 1.92 -12.13 -3.28
N ILE A 15 1.23 -12.42 -4.38
CA ILE A 15 1.79 -13.18 -5.51
C ILE A 15 1.60 -12.40 -6.79
N LEU A 16 2.70 -11.96 -7.40
CA LEU A 16 2.69 -11.41 -8.75
C LEU A 16 2.64 -12.53 -9.78
N TYR A 17 1.78 -12.40 -10.78
CA TYR A 17 1.66 -13.38 -11.86
C TYR A 17 1.29 -12.68 -13.18
N ASP A 18 1.50 -13.39 -14.30
CA ASP A 18 1.19 -12.86 -15.62
C ASP A 18 -0.31 -12.59 -15.79
N ALA A 19 -0.65 -11.36 -16.11
CA ALA A 19 -2.01 -10.87 -16.29
C ALA A 19 -2.81 -11.64 -17.37
N ALA A 20 -2.14 -12.24 -18.34
CA ALA A 20 -2.77 -13.07 -19.36
C ALA A 20 -3.51 -14.27 -18.76
N PHE A 21 -3.06 -14.76 -17.61
CA PHE A 21 -3.65 -15.90 -16.90
C PHE A 21 -4.75 -15.52 -15.90
N ARG A 22 -5.16 -14.26 -15.79
CA ARG A 22 -6.14 -13.82 -14.77
C ARG A 22 -7.41 -14.66 -14.73
N LYS A 23 -7.99 -14.97 -15.88
CA LYS A 23 -9.22 -15.78 -15.96
C LYS A 23 -8.98 -17.23 -15.51
N THR A 24 -7.90 -17.83 -15.96
CA THR A 24 -7.51 -19.20 -15.59
C THR A 24 -7.17 -19.29 -14.11
N MET A 25 -6.45 -18.30 -13.56
CA MET A 25 -6.13 -18.21 -12.14
C MET A 25 -7.41 -18.10 -11.30
N GLN A 26 -8.37 -17.26 -11.71
CA GLN A 26 -9.65 -17.16 -11.01
C GLN A 26 -10.39 -18.51 -10.99
N GLN A 27 -10.46 -19.22 -12.12
CA GLN A 27 -11.10 -20.55 -12.19
C GLN A 27 -10.39 -21.55 -11.29
N TYR A 28 -9.05 -21.55 -11.30
CA TYR A 28 -8.25 -22.41 -10.45
C TYR A 28 -8.49 -22.13 -8.96
N MET A 29 -8.40 -20.88 -8.51
CA MET A 29 -8.61 -20.52 -7.10
C MET A 29 -10.00 -20.91 -6.60
N LEU A 30 -11.04 -20.67 -7.41
CA LEU A 30 -12.40 -21.09 -7.08
C LEU A 30 -12.52 -22.62 -7.00
N SER A 31 -11.87 -23.37 -7.90
CA SER A 31 -11.86 -24.84 -7.87
C SER A 31 -11.15 -25.40 -6.62
N GLN A 32 -10.18 -24.65 -6.07
CA GLN A 32 -9.50 -25.00 -4.83
C GLN A 32 -10.28 -24.59 -3.56
N GLY A 33 -11.53 -24.11 -3.72
CA GLY A 33 -12.42 -23.73 -2.62
C GLY A 33 -12.14 -22.37 -2.00
N TYR A 34 -11.42 -21.49 -2.72
CA TYR A 34 -11.30 -20.09 -2.33
C TYR A 34 -12.53 -19.29 -2.76
N THR A 35 -12.85 -18.24 -2.04
CA THR A 35 -13.87 -17.26 -2.41
C THR A 35 -13.18 -15.99 -2.91
N LEU A 36 -13.69 -15.45 -4.01
CA LEU A 36 -13.24 -14.18 -4.55
C LEU A 36 -13.77 -13.03 -3.67
N GLY A 37 -12.87 -12.21 -3.17
CA GLY A 37 -13.15 -10.99 -2.41
C GLY A 37 -13.23 -9.75 -3.30
N ALA A 38 -12.30 -8.81 -3.11
CA ALA A 38 -12.21 -7.65 -3.99
C ALA A 38 -11.54 -8.02 -5.31
N LYS A 39 -12.05 -7.43 -6.40
CA LYS A 39 -11.46 -7.52 -7.73
C LYS A 39 -11.11 -6.11 -8.19
N LYS A 40 -9.83 -5.78 -8.12
CA LYS A 40 -9.30 -4.48 -8.53
C LYS A 40 -8.67 -4.56 -9.94
N ALA A 41 -8.28 -3.44 -10.50
CA ALA A 41 -7.63 -3.43 -11.81
C ALA A 41 -6.29 -4.19 -11.79
N TYR A 42 -5.57 -4.12 -10.67
CA TYR A 42 -4.20 -4.60 -10.51
C TYR A 42 -4.05 -5.82 -9.58
N GLU A 43 -5.12 -6.27 -8.88
CA GLU A 43 -5.09 -7.43 -7.98
C GLU A 43 -6.48 -8.06 -7.82
N ASP A 44 -6.50 -9.34 -7.43
CA ASP A 44 -7.69 -10.10 -7.03
C ASP A 44 -7.43 -10.73 -5.66
N ASP A 45 -8.34 -10.48 -4.68
CA ASP A 45 -8.23 -11.05 -3.34
C ASP A 45 -8.97 -12.39 -3.26
N TYR A 46 -8.33 -13.40 -2.71
CA TYR A 46 -8.91 -14.74 -2.50
C TYR A 46 -8.81 -15.17 -1.05
N PHE A 47 -9.93 -15.67 -0.51
CA PHE A 47 -10.04 -16.08 0.88
C PHE A 47 -10.50 -17.52 1.01
N LYS A 48 -9.89 -18.26 1.94
CA LYS A 48 -10.33 -19.60 2.34
C LYS A 48 -10.14 -19.78 3.84
N LEU A 49 -11.21 -20.19 4.53
CA LEU A 49 -11.12 -20.48 5.97
C LEU A 49 -10.14 -21.65 6.25
N PRO A 50 -9.45 -21.65 7.41
CA PRO A 50 -9.61 -20.70 8.52
C PRO A 50 -8.83 -19.39 8.37
N VAL A 51 -7.71 -19.33 7.60
CA VAL A 51 -6.79 -18.18 7.62
C VAL A 51 -6.09 -17.92 6.27
N TYR A 52 -6.47 -18.62 5.21
CA TYR A 52 -5.76 -18.49 3.93
C TYR A 52 -6.25 -17.26 3.17
N ASN A 53 -5.36 -16.31 2.99
CA ASN A 53 -5.58 -15.08 2.23
C ASN A 53 -4.47 -14.91 1.17
N TYR A 54 -4.87 -14.73 -0.08
CA TYR A 54 -3.97 -14.47 -1.19
C TYR A 54 -4.40 -13.19 -1.91
N GLU A 55 -3.45 -12.28 -2.09
CA GLU A 55 -3.58 -11.13 -2.97
C GLU A 55 -2.81 -11.44 -4.27
N MET A 56 -3.57 -11.76 -5.31
CA MET A 56 -3.04 -12.17 -6.60
C MET A 56 -2.84 -10.92 -7.47
N HIS A 57 -1.60 -10.44 -7.54
CA HIS A 57 -1.22 -9.20 -8.19
C HIS A 57 -0.98 -9.36 -9.69
N LEU A 58 -1.54 -8.46 -10.49
CA LEU A 58 -1.26 -8.28 -11.91
C LEU A 58 -0.19 -7.20 -12.14
N SER A 59 -0.01 -6.32 -11.17
CA SER A 59 1.09 -5.36 -11.06
C SER A 59 1.35 -5.08 -9.58
N LEU A 60 2.60 -4.74 -9.25
CA LEU A 60 3.03 -4.53 -7.85
C LEU A 60 2.37 -3.33 -7.18
N PHE A 61 2.00 -2.32 -7.98
CA PHE A 61 1.35 -1.10 -7.50
C PHE A 61 0.15 -0.74 -8.37
N GLY A 62 -0.88 -0.17 -7.76
CA GLY A 62 -2.02 0.39 -8.48
C GLY A 62 -1.75 1.81 -8.97
N ASN A 63 -2.58 2.32 -9.87
CA ASN A 63 -2.42 3.66 -10.47
C ASN A 63 -2.52 4.81 -9.44
N ASN A 64 -3.03 4.56 -8.24
CA ASN A 64 -3.04 5.56 -7.16
C ASN A 64 -1.65 5.86 -6.59
N ASP A 65 -0.69 4.98 -6.86
CA ASP A 65 0.71 5.11 -6.47
C ASP A 65 1.54 5.33 -7.74
N SER A 66 1.21 6.41 -8.51
CA SER A 66 1.68 6.66 -9.88
C SER A 66 3.19 6.49 -10.06
N ASP A 67 3.99 7.04 -9.15
CA ASP A 67 5.45 7.00 -9.26
C ASP A 67 5.98 5.57 -9.09
N PHE A 68 5.46 4.83 -8.12
CA PHE A 68 5.81 3.43 -7.92
C PHE A 68 5.26 2.54 -9.03
N SER A 69 4.02 2.78 -9.47
CA SER A 69 3.42 2.03 -10.58
C SER A 69 4.20 2.20 -11.88
N GLN A 70 4.68 3.41 -12.18
CA GLN A 70 5.51 3.68 -13.35
C GLN A 70 6.89 3.01 -13.24
N TYR A 71 7.54 3.12 -12.08
CA TYR A 71 8.87 2.54 -11.86
C TYR A 71 8.87 1.01 -11.97
N PHE A 72 7.85 0.35 -11.42
CA PHE A 72 7.73 -1.11 -11.44
C PHE A 72 6.89 -1.66 -12.60
N GLN A 73 6.62 -0.87 -13.65
CA GLN A 73 5.71 -1.25 -14.74
C GLN A 73 6.14 -2.52 -15.47
N ASN A 74 7.43 -2.68 -15.73
CA ASN A 74 8.01 -3.83 -16.47
C ASN A 74 8.93 -4.64 -15.56
N ILE A 75 8.49 -4.88 -14.32
CA ILE A 75 9.34 -5.54 -13.33
C ILE A 75 9.73 -6.96 -13.72
N GLU A 76 8.92 -7.63 -14.54
CA GLU A 76 9.18 -8.98 -15.05
C GLU A 76 10.49 -9.07 -15.85
N GLU A 77 10.98 -7.98 -16.47
CA GLU A 77 12.26 -7.92 -17.17
C GLU A 77 13.47 -7.95 -16.21
N ARG A 78 13.25 -7.61 -14.95
CA ARG A 78 14.25 -7.55 -13.88
C ARG A 78 14.24 -8.79 -12.98
N LEU A 79 13.24 -9.68 -13.13
CA LEU A 79 13.13 -10.88 -12.32
C LEU A 79 14.07 -11.99 -12.80
N ILE A 80 14.69 -12.67 -11.85
CA ILE A 80 15.44 -13.90 -12.10
C ILE A 80 14.45 -15.05 -12.25
N ARG A 81 14.43 -15.67 -13.44
CA ARG A 81 13.53 -16.78 -13.72
C ARG A 81 14.18 -18.12 -13.39
N ASN A 82 13.46 -18.95 -12.62
CA ASN A 82 13.80 -20.33 -12.36
C ASN A 82 12.57 -21.23 -12.64
N GLY A 83 12.48 -21.76 -13.86
CA GLY A 83 11.30 -22.49 -14.32
C GLY A 83 10.05 -21.59 -14.36
N TYR A 84 9.05 -21.94 -13.55
CA TYR A 84 7.81 -21.15 -13.40
C TYR A 84 7.88 -20.11 -12.28
N LEU A 85 8.92 -20.14 -11.46
CA LEU A 85 9.13 -19.17 -10.39
C LEU A 85 10.01 -18.03 -10.89
N CYS A 86 9.63 -16.82 -10.50
CA CYS A 86 10.43 -15.63 -10.71
C CYS A 86 10.72 -15.00 -9.36
N CYS A 87 11.96 -14.56 -9.16
CA CYS A 87 12.42 -13.96 -7.92
C CYS A 87 13.09 -12.62 -8.23
N PHE A 88 13.01 -11.69 -7.30
CA PHE A 88 13.82 -10.49 -7.32
C PHE A 88 15.30 -10.84 -7.05
N THR A 89 16.22 -9.98 -7.50
CA THR A 89 17.52 -9.83 -6.84
C THR A 89 17.31 -9.34 -5.40
N ASP A 90 18.33 -9.44 -4.55
CA ASP A 90 18.23 -8.91 -3.18
C ASP A 90 18.02 -7.37 -3.21
N GLU A 91 18.66 -6.68 -4.13
CA GLU A 91 18.52 -5.23 -4.34
C GLU A 91 17.10 -4.85 -4.80
N ASP A 92 16.56 -5.51 -5.82
CA ASP A 92 15.22 -5.22 -6.33
C ASP A 92 14.13 -5.58 -5.32
N PHE A 93 14.35 -6.65 -4.53
CA PHE A 93 13.48 -6.96 -3.41
C PHE A 93 13.50 -5.86 -2.35
N TYR A 94 14.68 -5.33 -2.01
CA TYR A 94 14.81 -4.24 -1.05
C TYR A 94 14.12 -2.96 -1.53
N LEU A 95 14.28 -2.62 -2.81
CA LEU A 95 13.57 -1.48 -3.43
C LEU A 95 12.05 -1.66 -3.37
N TYR A 96 11.55 -2.84 -3.74
CA TYR A 96 10.13 -3.16 -3.63
C TYR A 96 9.64 -3.08 -2.18
N PHE A 97 10.38 -3.68 -1.25
CA PHE A 97 10.07 -3.65 0.17
C PHE A 97 9.96 -2.21 0.70
N MET A 98 10.90 -1.34 0.37
CA MET A 98 10.89 0.07 0.77
C MET A 98 9.73 0.85 0.12
N ALA A 99 9.47 0.63 -1.16
CA ALA A 99 8.36 1.28 -1.87
C ALA A 99 7.00 0.83 -1.30
N HIS A 100 6.84 -0.46 -1.01
CA HIS A 100 5.63 -1.01 -0.41
C HIS A 100 5.41 -0.47 1.02
N ALA A 101 6.46 -0.40 1.82
CA ALA A 101 6.41 0.18 3.15
C ALA A 101 6.08 1.69 3.11
N ALA A 102 6.69 2.45 2.20
CA ALA A 102 6.42 3.87 2.03
C ALA A 102 4.97 4.14 1.59
N LYS A 103 4.41 3.31 0.69
CA LYS A 103 3.00 3.35 0.31
C LYS A 103 2.08 3.25 1.55
N HIS A 104 2.33 2.27 2.40
CA HIS A 104 1.55 2.07 3.62
C HIS A 104 1.80 3.17 4.66
N TYR A 105 3.04 3.59 4.85
CA TYR A 105 3.41 4.69 5.74
C TYR A 105 2.70 6.00 5.36
N ARG A 106 2.67 6.34 4.07
CA ARG A 106 1.96 7.52 3.53
C ARG A 106 0.43 7.39 3.57
N SER A 107 -0.10 6.19 3.82
CA SER A 107 -1.54 5.89 3.87
C SER A 107 -2.05 5.78 5.31
N GLY A 108 -1.94 4.63 5.95
CA GLY A 108 -2.47 4.36 7.31
C GLY A 108 -1.41 4.00 8.34
N GLY A 109 -0.17 3.78 7.91
CA GLY A 109 0.95 3.27 8.69
C GLY A 109 1.21 1.79 8.42
N THR A 110 2.44 1.35 8.74
CA THR A 110 2.91 -0.04 8.54
C THR A 110 3.10 -0.79 9.86
N GLY A 111 3.11 -0.08 10.99
CA GLY A 111 3.47 -0.60 12.30
C GLY A 111 4.96 -0.91 12.46
N LEU A 112 5.34 -1.31 13.67
CA LEU A 112 6.73 -1.65 14.01
C LEU A 112 7.30 -2.83 13.21
N ARG A 113 6.43 -3.65 12.63
CA ARG A 113 6.82 -4.80 11.80
C ARG A 113 7.72 -4.39 10.62
N HIS A 114 7.51 -3.20 10.06
CA HIS A 114 8.38 -2.67 9.01
C HIS A 114 9.84 -2.57 9.47
N LEU A 115 10.09 -2.04 10.68
CA LEU A 115 11.47 -1.92 11.22
C LEU A 115 12.08 -3.30 11.45
N LEU A 116 11.31 -4.25 11.98
CA LEU A 116 11.77 -5.61 12.21
C LEU A 116 12.12 -6.30 10.89
N ASP A 117 11.25 -6.22 9.88
CA ASP A 117 11.49 -6.78 8.55
C ASP A 117 12.76 -6.15 7.91
N CYS A 118 12.93 -4.83 8.03
CA CYS A 118 14.12 -4.10 7.56
C CYS A 118 15.39 -4.60 8.24
N TYR A 119 15.40 -4.68 9.57
CA TYR A 119 16.54 -5.15 10.36
C TYR A 119 16.92 -6.60 10.00
N VAL A 120 15.94 -7.49 9.96
CA VAL A 120 16.18 -8.93 9.66
C VAL A 120 16.71 -9.11 8.23
N PHE A 121 16.17 -8.38 7.26
CA PHE A 121 16.66 -8.43 5.89
C PHE A 121 18.10 -7.93 5.79
N LEU A 122 18.39 -6.76 6.33
CA LEU A 122 19.71 -6.15 6.28
C LEU A 122 20.76 -6.94 7.08
N SER A 123 20.38 -7.58 8.18
CA SER A 123 21.29 -8.46 8.92
C SER A 123 21.81 -9.65 8.10
N LYS A 124 21.13 -10.01 7.01
CA LYS A 124 21.48 -11.13 6.12
C LYS A 124 22.09 -10.68 4.79
N LYS A 125 21.74 -9.49 4.30
CA LYS A 125 21.98 -9.11 2.91
C LYS A 125 22.81 -7.85 2.73
N ARG A 126 22.97 -7.01 3.76
CA ARG A 126 23.66 -5.72 3.67
C ARG A 126 25.02 -5.82 2.97
N ASP A 127 25.85 -6.80 3.33
CA ASP A 127 27.22 -6.88 2.87
C ASP A 127 27.35 -7.43 1.43
N THR A 128 26.27 -7.98 0.88
CA THR A 128 26.23 -8.58 -0.47
C THR A 128 25.54 -7.71 -1.50
N MET A 129 24.79 -6.69 -1.08
CA MET A 129 24.04 -5.81 -1.98
C MET A 129 24.91 -4.68 -2.56
N ASP A 130 24.63 -4.29 -3.79
CA ASP A 130 25.21 -3.10 -4.43
C ASP A 130 24.49 -1.84 -3.94
N TRP A 131 25.09 -1.16 -2.96
CA TRP A 131 24.55 0.07 -2.39
C TRP A 131 24.60 1.27 -3.34
N ASN A 132 25.51 1.29 -4.34
CA ASN A 132 25.52 2.36 -5.33
C ASN A 132 24.30 2.22 -6.26
N TYR A 133 24.00 1.01 -6.70
CA TYR A 133 22.78 0.71 -7.45
C TYR A 133 21.54 1.09 -6.63
N LEU A 134 21.45 0.63 -5.39
CA LEU A 134 20.32 0.93 -4.51
C LEU A 134 20.11 2.44 -4.32
N HIS A 135 21.18 3.19 -4.11
CA HIS A 135 21.09 4.65 -3.93
C HIS A 135 20.52 5.34 -5.18
N CYS A 136 21.03 5.00 -6.37
CA CYS A 136 20.52 5.55 -7.63
C CYS A 136 19.05 5.21 -7.86
N GLU A 137 18.63 3.99 -7.54
CA GLU A 137 17.23 3.56 -7.72
C GLU A 137 16.29 4.17 -6.67
N LEU A 138 16.74 4.33 -5.42
CA LEU A 138 16.00 5.03 -4.37
C LEU A 138 15.81 6.52 -4.68
N GLU A 139 16.78 7.17 -5.34
CA GLU A 139 16.62 8.54 -5.84
C GLU A 139 15.48 8.64 -6.86
N LYS A 140 15.44 7.72 -7.85
CA LYS A 140 14.35 7.67 -8.85
C LYS A 140 12.97 7.47 -8.20
N LEU A 141 12.91 6.69 -7.11
CA LEU A 141 11.71 6.43 -6.33
C LEU A 141 11.35 7.56 -5.35
N GLY A 142 12.25 8.53 -5.11
CA GLY A 142 12.08 9.57 -4.08
C GLY A 142 12.01 8.98 -2.67
N LEU A 143 12.77 7.92 -2.40
CA LEU A 143 12.75 7.15 -1.15
C LEU A 143 14.05 7.19 -0.34
N VAL A 144 15.05 7.95 -0.75
CA VAL A 144 16.38 8.04 -0.08
C VAL A 144 16.23 8.35 1.41
N ASP A 145 15.47 9.40 1.75
CA ASP A 145 15.28 9.79 3.16
C ASP A 145 14.46 8.75 3.93
N PHE A 146 13.40 8.21 3.33
CA PHE A 146 12.56 7.19 3.97
C PHE A 146 13.34 5.91 4.25
N GLU A 147 14.16 5.45 3.30
CA GLU A 147 15.04 4.30 3.48
C GLU A 147 16.05 4.54 4.59
N ARG A 148 16.79 5.66 4.51
CA ARG A 148 17.80 6.00 5.51
C ARG A 148 17.21 6.04 6.92
N ASP A 149 16.08 6.74 7.08
CA ASP A 149 15.47 6.92 8.39
C ASP A 149 14.90 5.59 8.91
N SER A 150 14.30 4.75 8.05
CA SER A 150 13.82 3.41 8.40
C SER A 150 14.96 2.48 8.81
N ARG A 151 16.05 2.46 8.05
CA ARG A 151 17.21 1.61 8.31
C ARG A 151 17.91 2.01 9.60
N LEU A 152 18.22 3.30 9.78
CA LEU A 152 18.89 3.79 10.99
C LEU A 152 18.02 3.59 12.23
N LEU A 153 16.70 3.82 12.11
CA LEU A 153 15.78 3.60 13.22
C LEU A 153 15.68 2.10 13.58
N ALA A 154 15.60 1.21 12.58
CA ALA A 154 15.58 -0.23 12.81
C ALA A 154 16.84 -0.71 13.54
N GLU A 155 18.02 -0.25 13.12
CA GLU A 155 19.29 -0.56 13.78
C GLU A 155 19.32 -0.09 15.23
N LYS A 156 18.83 1.12 15.48
CA LYS A 156 18.84 1.69 16.83
C LYS A 156 17.88 0.97 17.78
N VAL A 157 16.63 0.73 17.37
CA VAL A 157 15.60 0.23 18.29
C VAL A 157 15.58 -1.28 18.47
N LEU A 158 16.29 -2.02 17.60
CA LEU A 158 16.37 -3.49 17.64
C LEU A 158 17.74 -4.02 18.10
N THR A 159 18.51 -3.16 18.75
CA THR A 159 19.79 -3.52 19.41
C THR A 159 19.69 -3.27 20.91
N ASP A 160 20.48 -3.98 21.68
CA ASP A 160 20.53 -3.86 23.16
C ASP A 160 21.32 -2.63 23.66
N GLN A 161 21.64 -1.68 22.78
CA GLN A 161 22.41 -0.50 23.15
C GLN A 161 21.50 0.66 23.57
N PRO A 162 21.94 1.51 24.53
CA PRO A 162 21.23 2.74 24.84
C PRO A 162 21.08 3.61 23.60
N VAL A 163 19.84 4.01 23.30
CA VAL A 163 19.54 4.69 22.03
C VAL A 163 19.17 6.13 22.28
N THR A 164 19.86 7.03 21.58
CA THR A 164 19.43 8.44 21.42
C THR A 164 18.82 8.61 20.03
N LEU A 165 17.53 8.91 19.98
CA LEU A 165 16.82 9.18 18.74
C LEU A 165 16.88 10.66 18.41
N THR A 166 17.04 10.97 17.13
CA THR A 166 16.81 12.30 16.59
C THR A 166 15.31 12.62 16.57
N GLU A 167 14.95 13.88 16.40
CA GLU A 167 13.53 14.28 16.32
C GLU A 167 12.78 13.59 15.17
N PRO A 168 13.31 13.47 13.93
CA PRO A 168 12.67 12.72 12.86
C PRO A 168 12.48 11.23 13.20
N GLU A 169 13.51 10.59 13.76
CA GLU A 169 13.43 9.17 14.17
C GLU A 169 12.39 8.95 15.27
N SER A 170 12.32 9.82 16.26
CA SER A 170 11.30 9.76 17.32
C SER A 170 9.90 9.91 16.73
N LYS A 171 9.68 10.86 15.84
CA LYS A 171 8.40 11.05 15.15
C LYS A 171 8.01 9.82 14.31
N MET A 172 8.97 9.22 13.60
CA MET A 172 8.73 7.99 12.83
C MET A 172 8.37 6.83 13.75
N LEU A 173 9.09 6.63 14.86
CA LEU A 173 8.84 5.58 15.83
C LEU A 173 7.45 5.73 16.47
N ASP A 174 7.10 6.93 16.91
CA ASP A 174 5.77 7.24 17.48
C ASP A 174 4.66 6.95 16.47
N PHE A 175 4.85 7.35 15.21
CA PHE A 175 3.90 7.09 14.14
C PHE A 175 3.72 5.59 13.90
N LEU A 176 4.80 4.83 13.78
CA LEU A 176 4.78 3.39 13.57
C LEU A 176 4.13 2.66 14.76
N THR A 177 4.44 3.08 15.98
CA THR A 177 3.85 2.53 17.21
C THR A 177 2.34 2.79 17.27
N CYS A 178 1.91 4.02 16.99
CA CYS A 178 0.50 4.40 17.02
C CYS A 178 -0.32 3.84 15.86
N SER A 179 0.32 3.49 14.75
CA SER A 179 -0.35 2.93 13.56
C SER A 179 -0.87 1.51 13.80
N GLY A 180 -0.29 0.75 14.75
CA GLY A 180 -0.57 -0.68 14.91
C GLY A 180 -0.14 -1.50 13.71
N THR A 181 -0.41 -2.79 13.73
CA THR A 181 0.10 -3.76 12.73
C THR A 181 -0.41 -3.50 11.30
N TYR A 182 -1.61 -2.95 11.15
CA TYR A 182 -2.30 -2.77 9.86
C TYR A 182 -2.68 -1.32 9.56
N GLY A 183 -2.06 -0.37 10.24
CA GLY A 183 -2.41 1.04 10.17
C GLY A 183 -3.65 1.41 11.00
N ALA A 184 -3.71 2.65 11.44
CA ALA A 184 -4.84 3.17 12.20
C ALA A 184 -5.88 3.82 11.27
N LEU A 185 -7.17 3.48 11.47
CA LEU A 185 -8.27 4.07 10.70
C LEU A 185 -8.28 5.60 10.79
N GLY A 186 -7.88 6.17 11.94
CA GLY A 186 -7.76 7.61 12.14
C GLY A 186 -6.68 8.23 11.24
N THR A 187 -5.51 7.63 11.21
CA THR A 187 -4.38 8.05 10.36
C THR A 187 -4.74 7.94 8.89
N TYR A 188 -5.34 6.82 8.49
CA TYR A 188 -5.82 6.63 7.12
C TYR A 188 -6.84 7.71 6.71
N ALA A 189 -7.83 8.00 7.57
CA ALA A 189 -8.82 9.04 7.30
C ALA A 189 -8.18 10.43 7.19
N GLN A 190 -7.18 10.72 8.02
CA GLN A 190 -6.46 11.99 8.00
C GLN A 190 -5.63 12.15 6.71
N ASN A 191 -4.90 11.11 6.31
CA ASN A 191 -4.07 11.13 5.10
C ASN A 191 -4.94 11.24 3.84
N GLU A 192 -6.04 10.49 3.77
CA GLU A 192 -7.01 10.60 2.68
C GLU A 192 -7.65 12.00 2.61
N PHE A 193 -7.95 12.58 3.77
CA PHE A 193 -8.43 13.95 3.86
C PHE A 193 -7.41 14.95 3.30
N GLN A 194 -6.13 14.83 3.70
CA GLN A 194 -5.06 15.71 3.21
C GLN A 194 -4.86 15.56 1.69
N LYS A 195 -4.77 14.33 1.18
CA LYS A 195 -4.65 14.06 -0.27
C LYS A 195 -5.80 14.68 -1.06
N THR A 196 -7.04 14.50 -0.60
CA THR A 196 -8.22 15.10 -1.26
C THR A 196 -8.20 16.63 -1.20
N MET A 197 -7.81 17.20 -0.07
CA MET A 197 -7.68 18.67 0.07
C MET A 197 -6.58 19.22 -0.83
N GLN A 198 -5.44 18.55 -0.98
CA GLN A 198 -4.38 18.96 -1.89
C GLN A 198 -4.88 18.95 -3.35
N LYS A 199 -5.59 17.90 -3.78
CA LYS A 199 -6.22 17.86 -5.13
C LYS A 199 -7.20 19.02 -5.33
N VAL A 200 -8.01 19.33 -4.31
CA VAL A 200 -8.94 20.50 -4.37
C VAL A 200 -8.18 21.81 -4.47
N GLN A 201 -7.07 21.98 -3.74
CA GLN A 201 -6.23 23.18 -3.79
C GLN A 201 -5.49 23.35 -5.12
N GLN A 202 -5.01 22.26 -5.72
CA GLN A 202 -4.34 22.31 -7.02
C GLN A 202 -5.28 22.64 -8.17
N ASN A 203 -6.53 22.20 -8.09
CA ASN A 203 -7.51 22.37 -9.17
C ASN A 203 -8.40 23.61 -9.02
N ASP A 204 -8.32 24.33 -7.90
CA ASP A 204 -9.22 25.42 -7.57
C ASP A 204 -8.51 26.58 -6.88
N ALA A 205 -8.72 27.81 -7.38
CA ALA A 205 -8.24 29.04 -6.76
C ALA A 205 -8.85 29.30 -5.37
N HIS A 206 -10.05 28.74 -5.11
CA HIS A 206 -10.79 28.91 -3.84
C HIS A 206 -11.25 27.56 -3.28
N PRO A 207 -10.38 26.82 -2.55
CA PRO A 207 -10.75 25.56 -1.95
C PRO A 207 -11.85 25.73 -0.89
N SER A 208 -12.92 24.97 -0.99
CA SER A 208 -14.05 25.03 -0.06
C SER A 208 -14.46 23.65 0.45
N LYS A 209 -15.16 23.62 1.60
CA LYS A 209 -15.70 22.36 2.18
C LYS A 209 -16.67 21.67 1.21
N LEU A 210 -17.45 22.45 0.44
CA LEU A 210 -18.36 21.91 -0.56
C LEU A 210 -17.61 21.22 -1.70
N LYS A 211 -16.51 21.79 -2.18
CA LYS A 211 -15.66 21.18 -3.21
C LYS A 211 -15.00 19.89 -2.72
N TYR A 212 -14.57 19.85 -1.46
CA TYR A 212 -14.11 18.62 -0.86
C TYR A 212 -15.17 17.51 -0.91
N VAL A 213 -16.40 17.83 -0.44
CA VAL A 213 -17.52 16.87 -0.47
C VAL A 213 -17.83 16.43 -1.90
N TRP A 214 -17.80 17.36 -2.85
CA TRP A 214 -18.00 17.06 -4.26
C TRP A 214 -16.98 16.07 -4.80
N HIS A 215 -15.68 16.29 -4.58
CA HIS A 215 -14.61 15.34 -4.98
C HIS A 215 -14.74 13.98 -4.29
N ARG A 216 -15.26 13.94 -3.06
CA ARG A 216 -15.53 12.66 -2.36
C ARG A 216 -16.72 11.89 -2.95
N LEU A 217 -17.74 12.61 -3.42
CA LEU A 217 -18.92 12.00 -4.07
C LEU A 217 -18.62 11.60 -5.51
N PHE A 218 -17.95 12.47 -6.25
CA PHE A 218 -17.61 12.30 -7.66
C PHE A 218 -16.09 12.30 -7.84
N PRO A 219 -15.43 11.18 -7.55
CA PRO A 219 -13.99 11.06 -7.68
C PRO A 219 -13.54 11.12 -9.15
N ASP A 220 -12.23 11.28 -9.33
CA ASP A 220 -11.57 11.34 -10.63
C ASP A 220 -11.55 9.98 -11.37
N ASP A 221 -11.04 9.99 -12.60
CA ASP A 221 -10.93 8.81 -13.45
C ASP A 221 -10.05 7.72 -12.83
N ASP A 222 -8.98 8.10 -12.09
CA ASP A 222 -8.10 7.16 -11.40
C ASP A 222 -8.84 6.28 -10.39
N PHE A 223 -9.78 6.89 -9.65
CA PHE A 223 -10.61 6.14 -8.74
C PHE A 223 -11.45 5.08 -9.47
N TYR A 224 -12.09 5.46 -10.59
CA TYR A 224 -12.92 4.52 -11.34
C TYR A 224 -12.10 3.44 -12.03
N GLN A 225 -10.91 3.76 -12.50
CA GLN A 225 -10.00 2.78 -13.08
C GLN A 225 -9.61 1.71 -12.08
N ASN A 226 -9.37 2.07 -10.81
CA ASN A 226 -8.98 1.13 -9.76
C ASN A 226 -10.16 0.35 -9.16
N TYR A 227 -11.33 0.97 -9.01
CA TYR A 227 -12.44 0.37 -8.25
C TYR A 227 -13.65 -0.05 -9.07
N SER A 228 -13.79 0.41 -10.30
CA SER A 228 -14.89 0.05 -11.20
C SER A 228 -14.54 0.31 -12.66
N MET A 229 -13.85 -0.64 -13.29
CA MET A 229 -13.50 -0.55 -14.71
C MET A 229 -14.72 -0.31 -15.61
N PHE A 230 -15.91 -0.81 -15.24
CA PHE A 230 -17.15 -0.52 -15.94
C PHE A 230 -17.47 0.98 -15.92
N CYS A 231 -17.44 1.63 -14.75
CA CYS A 231 -17.70 3.07 -14.63
C CYS A 231 -16.55 3.93 -15.19
N TYR A 232 -15.34 3.40 -15.29
CA TYR A 232 -14.24 4.03 -16.01
C TYR A 232 -14.53 4.11 -17.50
N ARG A 233 -14.91 2.99 -18.11
CA ARG A 233 -15.25 2.88 -19.54
C ARG A 233 -16.58 3.55 -19.88
N HIS A 234 -17.55 3.53 -18.98
CA HIS A 234 -18.91 4.02 -19.19
C HIS A 234 -19.23 5.15 -18.21
N LYS A 235 -18.83 6.38 -18.53
CA LYS A 235 -18.96 7.55 -17.65
C LYS A 235 -20.41 7.83 -17.21
N TRP A 236 -21.41 7.48 -18.03
CA TRP A 236 -22.83 7.58 -17.69
C TRP A 236 -23.25 6.74 -16.47
N ALA A 237 -22.53 5.68 -16.16
CA ALA A 237 -22.83 4.80 -15.01
C ALA A 237 -22.34 5.38 -13.66
N ARG A 238 -21.51 6.43 -13.66
CA ARG A 238 -20.92 7.01 -12.44
C ARG A 238 -21.92 7.51 -11.41
N PRO A 239 -23.02 8.19 -11.77
CA PRO A 239 -24.04 8.59 -10.81
C PRO A 239 -24.66 7.39 -10.06
N PHE A 240 -24.93 6.30 -10.77
CA PHE A 240 -25.46 5.07 -10.15
C PHE A 240 -24.45 4.42 -9.20
N TYR A 241 -23.18 4.42 -9.58
CA TYR A 241 -22.10 3.94 -8.71
C TYR A 241 -21.94 4.82 -7.47
N THR A 242 -22.15 6.12 -7.57
CA THR A 242 -22.17 7.03 -6.41
C THR A 242 -23.31 6.67 -5.45
N VAL A 243 -24.52 6.44 -5.96
CA VAL A 243 -25.64 5.97 -5.14
C VAL A 243 -25.31 4.63 -4.46
N TYR A 244 -24.78 3.67 -5.20
CA TYR A 244 -24.32 2.38 -4.63
C TYR A 244 -23.30 2.58 -3.49
N ARG A 245 -22.33 3.49 -3.66
CA ARG A 245 -21.34 3.81 -2.61
C ARG A 245 -22.00 4.40 -1.37
N LEU A 246 -22.99 5.27 -1.53
CA LEU A 246 -23.74 5.86 -0.40
C LEU A 246 -24.55 4.79 0.35
N VAL A 247 -25.24 3.92 -0.36
CA VAL A 247 -25.97 2.79 0.27
C VAL A 247 -25.00 1.90 1.04
N ARG A 248 -23.88 1.53 0.42
CA ARG A 248 -22.84 0.70 1.06
C ARG A 248 -22.21 1.40 2.27
N LEU A 249 -22.10 2.74 2.25
CA LEU A 249 -21.68 3.53 3.41
C LEU A 249 -22.66 3.37 4.56
N CYS A 250 -23.95 3.45 4.31
CA CYS A 250 -24.98 3.29 5.35
C CYS A 250 -24.98 1.89 5.98
N LEU A 251 -24.66 0.86 5.19
CA LEU A 251 -24.66 -0.53 5.65
C LEU A 251 -23.39 -0.95 6.40
N THR A 252 -22.26 -0.26 6.21
CA THR A 252 -20.94 -0.70 6.72
C THR A 252 -20.47 0.15 7.91
N LYS A 253 -20.34 -0.44 9.10
CA LYS A 253 -19.91 0.26 10.34
C LYS A 253 -18.53 0.96 10.20
N SER A 254 -17.55 0.28 9.63
CA SER A 254 -16.19 0.83 9.46
C SER A 254 -16.18 2.05 8.51
N ARG A 255 -16.93 2.01 7.42
CA ARG A 255 -17.07 3.14 6.48
C ARG A 255 -17.74 4.35 7.13
N ARG A 256 -18.80 4.13 7.93
CA ARG A 256 -19.44 5.20 8.71
C ARG A 256 -18.46 5.83 9.71
N LYS A 257 -17.63 5.03 10.38
CA LYS A 257 -16.60 5.53 11.30
C LYS A 257 -15.58 6.41 10.56
N LYS A 258 -15.11 5.97 9.39
CA LYS A 258 -14.19 6.74 8.54
C LYS A 258 -14.78 8.10 8.16
N VAL A 259 -15.99 8.14 7.62
CA VAL A 259 -16.66 9.39 7.20
C VAL A 259 -16.89 10.33 8.38
N ARG A 260 -17.23 9.81 9.57
CA ARG A 260 -17.34 10.65 10.78
C ARG A 260 -16.00 11.28 11.17
N LEU A 261 -14.89 10.56 11.01
CA LEU A 261 -13.54 11.11 11.25
C LEU A 261 -13.19 12.21 10.23
N GLU A 262 -13.45 11.99 8.94
CA GLU A 262 -13.26 12.98 7.89
C GLU A 262 -14.12 14.24 8.15
N ALA A 263 -15.39 14.08 8.55
CA ALA A 263 -16.28 15.19 8.88
C ALA A 263 -15.77 16.02 10.07
N LYS A 264 -15.21 15.39 11.11
CA LYS A 264 -14.56 16.10 12.22
C LYS A 264 -13.35 16.91 11.77
N LEU A 265 -12.56 16.38 10.82
CA LEU A 265 -11.41 17.10 10.26
C LEU A 265 -11.85 18.31 9.44
N LEU A 266 -12.97 18.21 8.68
CA LEU A 266 -13.56 19.31 7.97
C LEU A 266 -14.09 20.43 8.88
N GLN A 267 -14.54 20.11 10.08
CA GLN A 267 -15.03 21.10 11.05
C GLN A 267 -13.90 21.90 11.71
N LYS A 268 -12.71 21.29 11.85
CA LYS A 268 -11.55 21.93 12.50
C LYS A 268 -10.80 22.93 11.58
N LYS A 269 -11.05 22.91 10.29
CA LYS A 269 -10.60 23.90 9.29
C LYS A 269 -11.74 24.83 8.89
#